data_d4faa653322f38450468db67931ed737
#
_entry.id   d4faa653322f38450468db67931ed737
#
_cell.length_a   1.000
_cell.length_b   1.000
_cell.length_c   1.000
_cell.angle_alpha   90.00
_cell.angle_beta   90.00
_cell.angle_gamma   90.00
#
_symmetry.space_group_name_H-M   'P 1'
#
loop_
_entity.id
_entity.type
_entity.pdbx_description
1 polymer ?
#
loop_
_entity_poly.entity_id
_entity_poly.type
_entity_poly.pdbx_seq_one_letter_code
_entity_poly.pdbx_strand_id
1 'polypeptide(L)'
;MIKTIAFDLWGCLLKENDYPMSEQEEILEKQFWNLNDDEEYFAWATKTLSLSEEQIKAILTPIWEKLYSLREQSIFEKILKKYPNIDFAIATNHISDVKNSLKHLWISERCKTILISWDCGYEKPSKEFYELLIKRIWHNAEEILFIDDQEENIQNAENFGLKAIYYQKNTILSETILSYLSKIE
;
A
#
# COMPACT_ATOMS: atom_id res chain seq x y z
N MET A 1 23.74 0.10 -1.19
CA MET A 1 22.98 1.36 -1.49
C MET A 1 21.53 0.98 -1.83
N ILE A 2 20.54 1.68 -1.28
CA ILE A 2 19.13 1.43 -1.57
C ILE A 2 18.82 1.80 -3.02
N LYS A 3 18.10 0.91 -3.72
CA LYS A 3 17.65 1.08 -5.11
C LYS A 3 16.14 1.19 -5.23
N THR A 4 15.40 0.58 -4.29
CA THR A 4 13.92 0.65 -4.28
C THR A 4 13.41 0.99 -2.90
N ILE A 5 12.39 1.83 -2.83
CA ILE A 5 11.60 2.07 -1.62
C ILE A 5 10.24 1.42 -1.84
N ALA A 6 9.90 0.45 -1.00
CA ALA A 6 8.61 -0.23 -1.00
C ALA A 6 7.76 0.30 0.15
N PHE A 7 6.60 0.87 -0.17
CA PHE A 7 5.68 1.44 0.80
C PHE A 7 4.52 0.51 1.09
N ASP A 8 4.16 0.37 2.36
CA ASP A 8 2.78 0.10 2.70
C ASP A 8 1.89 1.30 2.36
N LEU A 9 0.58 1.05 2.17
CA LEU A 9 -0.36 2.12 1.84
C LEU A 9 -0.96 2.75 3.08
N TRP A 10 -1.73 1.97 3.84
CA TRP A 10 -2.56 2.49 4.90
C TRP A 10 -1.74 2.78 6.15
N GLY A 11 -1.97 3.97 6.72
CA GLY A 11 -1.17 4.37 7.87
C GLY A 11 0.22 4.87 7.50
N CYS A 12 0.70 4.56 6.30
CA CYS A 12 2.01 4.92 5.78
C CYS A 12 1.93 5.96 4.65
N LEU A 13 1.77 5.55 3.41
CA LEU A 13 1.74 6.45 2.24
C LEU A 13 0.43 7.22 2.12
N LEU A 14 -0.69 6.58 2.50
CA LEU A 14 -2.04 7.17 2.44
C LEU A 14 -2.55 7.56 3.83
N LYS A 15 -3.50 8.48 3.82
CA LYS A 15 -4.33 8.87 4.96
C LYS A 15 -5.79 8.95 4.52
N GLU A 16 -6.68 8.74 5.48
CA GLU A 16 -8.10 9.00 5.29
C GLU A 16 -8.40 10.49 5.32
N ASN A 17 -9.35 10.89 4.50
CA ASN A 17 -9.95 12.22 4.48
C ASN A 17 -11.25 12.19 5.28
N ASP A 18 -11.71 13.36 5.69
CA ASP A 18 -13.05 13.54 6.23
C ASP A 18 -14.09 13.47 5.08
N TYR A 19 -14.43 12.24 4.70
CA TYR A 19 -15.39 11.94 3.65
C TYR A 19 -16.64 11.30 4.29
N PRO A 20 -17.82 11.94 4.19
CA PRO A 20 -19.05 11.40 4.72
C PRO A 20 -19.55 10.23 3.84
N MET A 21 -19.22 9.02 4.25
CA MET A 21 -19.67 7.82 3.57
C MET A 21 -21.18 7.60 3.75
N SER A 22 -21.82 7.07 2.73
CA SER A 22 -23.18 6.52 2.82
C SER A 22 -23.17 5.22 3.65
N GLU A 23 -24.33 4.79 4.13
CA GLU A 23 -24.47 3.53 4.87
C GLU A 23 -23.95 2.32 4.07
N GLN A 24 -24.18 2.29 2.76
CA GLN A 24 -23.68 1.21 1.90
C GLN A 24 -22.15 1.23 1.75
N GLU A 25 -21.55 2.40 1.62
CA GLU A 25 -20.10 2.56 1.57
C GLU A 25 -19.45 2.11 2.88
N GLU A 26 -20.00 2.48 4.04
CA GLU A 26 -19.51 2.03 5.34
C GLU A 26 -19.60 0.51 5.52
N ILE A 27 -20.71 -0.11 5.07
CA ILE A 27 -20.88 -1.57 5.12
C ILE A 27 -19.78 -2.25 4.30
N LEU A 28 -19.53 -1.77 3.10
CA LEU A 28 -18.54 -2.34 2.19
C LEU A 28 -17.11 -2.13 2.69
N GLU A 29 -16.78 -0.93 3.12
CA GLU A 29 -15.44 -0.56 3.59
C GLU A 29 -15.00 -1.38 4.80
N LYS A 30 -15.87 -1.59 5.79
CA LYS A 30 -15.60 -2.40 6.98
C LYS A 30 -15.17 -3.84 6.67
N GLN A 31 -15.43 -4.36 5.48
CA GLN A 31 -15.08 -5.73 5.08
C GLN A 31 -13.78 -5.86 4.31
N PHE A 32 -13.12 -4.76 3.96
CA PHE A 32 -11.82 -4.81 3.23
C PHE A 32 -10.72 -5.61 3.94
N TRP A 33 -10.85 -5.79 5.26
CA TRP A 33 -9.87 -6.43 6.13
C TRP A 33 -10.34 -7.78 6.71
N ASN A 34 -11.57 -8.19 6.41
CA ASN A 34 -12.21 -9.34 7.08
C ASN A 34 -12.42 -10.54 6.16
N LEU A 35 -12.13 -10.41 4.88
CA LEU A 35 -12.27 -11.45 3.87
C LEU A 35 -10.91 -11.73 3.22
N ASN A 36 -10.81 -12.82 2.45
CA ASN A 36 -9.50 -13.33 2.03
C ASN A 36 -9.15 -12.98 0.57
N ASP A 37 -10.15 -12.76 -0.27
CA ASP A 37 -9.97 -12.46 -1.69
C ASP A 37 -11.17 -11.70 -2.29
N ASP A 38 -11.01 -11.25 -3.53
CA ASP A 38 -12.04 -10.50 -4.25
C ASP A 38 -13.30 -11.33 -4.52
N GLU A 39 -13.19 -12.64 -4.78
CA GLU A 39 -14.34 -13.50 -5.07
C GLU A 39 -15.24 -13.61 -3.84
N GLU A 40 -14.64 -13.90 -2.68
CA GLU A 40 -15.37 -13.95 -1.41
C GLU A 40 -15.99 -12.59 -1.08
N TYR A 41 -15.26 -11.50 -1.28
CA TYR A 41 -15.74 -10.15 -1.02
C TYR A 41 -16.96 -9.79 -1.88
N PHE A 42 -16.87 -9.94 -3.20
CA PHE A 42 -17.98 -9.60 -4.08
C PHE A 42 -19.19 -10.54 -3.92
N ALA A 43 -18.95 -11.84 -3.63
CA ALA A 43 -20.04 -12.77 -3.29
C ALA A 43 -20.77 -12.35 -2.02
N TRP A 44 -20.04 -11.95 -0.97
CA TRP A 44 -20.62 -11.41 0.26
C TRP A 44 -21.37 -10.09 0.01
N ALA A 45 -20.75 -9.13 -0.67
CA ALA A 45 -21.30 -7.79 -0.91
C ALA A 45 -22.60 -7.83 -1.72
N THR A 46 -22.62 -8.60 -2.81
CA THR A 46 -23.82 -8.78 -3.67
C THR A 46 -24.97 -9.40 -2.90
N LYS A 47 -24.70 -10.40 -2.06
CA LYS A 47 -25.71 -11.04 -1.19
C LYS A 47 -26.22 -10.07 -0.11
N THR A 48 -25.33 -9.35 0.55
CA THR A 48 -25.66 -8.46 1.68
C THR A 48 -26.50 -7.27 1.24
N LEU A 49 -26.14 -6.65 0.13
CA LEU A 49 -26.83 -5.46 -0.39
C LEU A 49 -27.91 -5.78 -1.42
N SER A 50 -28.03 -7.03 -1.86
CA SER A 50 -28.93 -7.44 -2.94
C SER A 50 -28.70 -6.66 -4.25
N LEU A 51 -27.44 -6.39 -4.57
CA LEU A 51 -26.98 -5.63 -5.74
C LEU A 51 -26.11 -6.50 -6.65
N SER A 52 -25.97 -6.13 -7.92
CA SER A 52 -24.99 -6.76 -8.80
C SER A 52 -23.56 -6.31 -8.45
N GLU A 53 -22.55 -7.08 -8.87
CA GLU A 53 -21.15 -6.72 -8.70
C GLU A 53 -20.82 -5.36 -9.33
N GLU A 54 -21.39 -5.05 -10.49
CA GLU A 54 -21.23 -3.76 -11.15
C GLU A 54 -21.77 -2.60 -10.30
N GLN A 55 -22.94 -2.80 -9.65
CA GLN A 55 -23.50 -1.81 -8.73
C GLN A 55 -22.63 -1.65 -7.46
N ILE A 56 -22.08 -2.75 -6.92
CA ILE A 56 -21.12 -2.70 -5.81
C ILE A 56 -19.89 -1.89 -6.21
N LYS A 57 -19.28 -2.16 -7.36
CA LYS A 57 -18.13 -1.38 -7.87
C LYS A 57 -18.45 0.11 -8.05
N ALA A 58 -19.66 0.43 -8.47
CA ALA A 58 -20.10 1.84 -8.55
C ALA A 58 -20.19 2.51 -7.18
N ILE A 59 -20.61 1.78 -6.12
CA ILE A 59 -20.63 2.28 -4.73
C ILE A 59 -19.19 2.44 -4.19
N LEU A 60 -18.28 1.55 -4.56
CA LEU A 60 -16.87 1.63 -4.13
C LEU A 60 -16.11 2.79 -4.79
N THR A 61 -16.51 3.23 -5.97
CA THR A 61 -15.78 4.27 -6.72
C THR A 61 -15.54 5.57 -5.91
N PRO A 62 -16.54 6.17 -5.23
CA PRO A 62 -16.31 7.34 -4.39
C PRO A 62 -15.32 7.09 -3.23
N ILE A 63 -15.31 5.87 -2.67
CA ILE A 63 -14.34 5.50 -1.62
C ILE A 63 -12.93 5.63 -2.19
N TRP A 64 -12.66 5.04 -3.36
CA TRP A 64 -11.35 5.08 -4.00
C TRP A 64 -10.90 6.48 -4.41
N GLU A 65 -11.82 7.36 -4.75
CA GLU A 65 -11.51 8.71 -5.24
C GLU A 65 -11.47 9.77 -4.14
N LYS A 66 -12.21 9.60 -3.04
CA LYS A 66 -12.45 10.68 -2.07
C LYS A 66 -12.01 10.35 -0.66
N LEU A 67 -12.14 9.09 -0.23
CA LEU A 67 -11.81 8.71 1.14
C LEU A 67 -10.30 8.80 1.39
N TYR A 68 -9.47 8.59 0.37
CA TYR A 68 -8.03 8.47 0.54
C TYR A 68 -7.25 9.57 -0.17
N SER A 69 -6.15 10.01 0.42
CA SER A 69 -5.21 10.92 -0.19
C SER A 69 -3.77 10.58 0.22
N LEU A 70 -2.80 11.03 -0.59
CA LEU A 70 -1.39 10.98 -0.19
C LEU A 70 -1.20 11.75 1.11
N ARG A 71 -0.57 11.14 2.08
CA ARG A 71 -0.20 11.80 3.34
C ARG A 71 0.70 13.00 3.09
N GLU A 72 1.54 12.91 2.09
CA GLU A 72 2.44 13.94 1.63
C GLU A 72 2.43 14.01 0.09
N GLN A 73 1.81 15.03 -0.48
CA GLN A 73 1.56 15.15 -1.93
C GLN A 73 2.84 15.12 -2.78
N SER A 74 3.95 15.63 -2.25
CA SER A 74 5.22 15.75 -2.97
C SER A 74 6.27 14.72 -2.52
N ILE A 75 5.86 13.60 -1.91
CA ILE A 75 6.81 12.64 -1.33
C ILE A 75 7.79 12.08 -2.36
N PHE A 76 7.30 11.67 -3.51
CA PHE A 76 8.12 11.09 -4.58
C PHE A 76 9.12 12.11 -5.13
N GLU A 77 8.68 13.33 -5.40
CA GLU A 77 9.52 14.43 -5.90
C GLU A 77 10.61 14.82 -4.90
N LYS A 78 10.29 14.87 -3.62
CA LYS A 78 11.28 15.18 -2.56
C LYS A 78 12.38 14.12 -2.50
N ILE A 79 12.00 12.83 -2.60
CA ILE A 79 12.97 11.75 -2.60
C ILE A 79 13.81 11.78 -3.87
N LEU A 80 13.17 11.86 -5.06
CA LEU A 80 13.86 11.86 -6.35
C LEU A 80 14.78 13.06 -6.54
N LYS A 81 14.50 14.20 -5.93
CA LYS A 81 15.38 15.37 -5.96
C LYS A 81 16.77 15.07 -5.38
N LYS A 82 16.85 14.23 -4.35
CA LYS A 82 18.12 13.87 -3.71
C LYS A 82 18.66 12.52 -4.22
N TYR A 83 17.76 11.59 -4.57
CA TYR A 83 18.07 10.24 -5.01
C TYR A 83 17.37 9.92 -6.33
N PRO A 84 17.85 10.46 -7.46
CA PRO A 84 17.11 10.42 -8.75
C PRO A 84 16.98 9.03 -9.37
N ASN A 85 17.75 8.06 -8.91
CA ASN A 85 17.76 6.69 -9.43
C ASN A 85 17.01 5.69 -8.52
N ILE A 86 16.31 6.16 -7.49
CA ILE A 86 15.50 5.29 -6.64
C ILE A 86 14.19 4.95 -7.37
N ASP A 87 13.86 3.66 -7.34
CA ASP A 87 12.57 3.15 -7.77
C ASP A 87 11.59 3.09 -6.60
N PHE A 88 10.29 3.11 -6.91
CA PHE A 88 9.25 2.96 -5.92
C PHE A 88 8.44 1.70 -6.15
N ALA A 89 7.97 1.10 -5.06
CA ALA A 89 7.08 -0.03 -5.05
C ALA A 89 5.97 0.15 -4.00
N ILE A 90 4.84 -0.53 -4.21
CA ILE A 90 3.77 -0.68 -3.22
C ILE A 90 3.74 -2.14 -2.77
N ALA A 91 3.55 -2.35 -1.47
CA ALA A 91 3.42 -3.68 -0.85
C ALA A 91 2.36 -3.62 0.25
N THR A 92 1.11 -3.98 -0.08
CA THR A 92 -0.06 -3.73 0.79
C THR A 92 -0.94 -4.96 0.95
N ASN A 93 -1.51 -5.12 2.15
CA ASN A 93 -2.63 -6.03 2.38
C ASN A 93 -3.92 -5.29 2.03
N HIS A 94 -4.60 -5.70 0.95
CA HIS A 94 -5.82 -5.04 0.51
C HIS A 94 -6.56 -5.83 -0.57
N ILE A 95 -7.85 -5.46 -0.79
CA ILE A 95 -8.61 -5.92 -1.96
C ILE A 95 -8.00 -5.36 -3.25
N SER A 96 -8.16 -6.07 -4.37
CA SER A 96 -7.55 -5.70 -5.65
C SER A 96 -8.06 -4.36 -6.20
N ASP A 97 -9.28 -3.98 -5.86
CA ASP A 97 -9.92 -2.72 -6.30
C ASP A 97 -9.22 -1.46 -5.77
N VAL A 98 -8.32 -1.56 -4.77
CA VAL A 98 -7.46 -0.45 -4.32
C VAL A 98 -6.64 0.15 -5.47
N LYS A 99 -6.42 -0.60 -6.55
CA LYS A 99 -5.80 -0.09 -7.79
C LYS A 99 -6.47 1.16 -8.34
N ASN A 100 -7.78 1.32 -8.10
CA ASN A 100 -8.53 2.52 -8.51
C ASN A 100 -8.05 3.76 -7.75
N SER A 101 -7.81 3.66 -6.41
CA SER A 101 -7.17 4.73 -5.64
C SER A 101 -5.75 5.01 -6.11
N LEU A 102 -4.95 3.96 -6.35
CA LEU A 102 -3.57 4.12 -6.81
C LEU A 102 -3.49 4.87 -8.13
N LYS A 103 -4.41 4.59 -9.06
CA LYS A 103 -4.54 5.28 -10.33
C LYS A 103 -5.03 6.72 -10.15
N HIS A 104 -6.10 6.93 -9.37
CA HIS A 104 -6.65 8.25 -9.09
C HIS A 104 -5.60 9.19 -8.47
N LEU A 105 -4.78 8.67 -7.57
CA LEU A 105 -3.72 9.42 -6.88
C LEU A 105 -2.39 9.47 -7.66
N TRP A 106 -2.34 8.97 -8.89
CA TRP A 106 -1.15 8.91 -9.74
C TRP A 106 0.03 8.14 -9.12
N ILE A 107 -0.28 7.21 -8.20
CA ILE A 107 0.73 6.36 -7.56
C ILE A 107 1.18 5.26 -8.52
N SER A 108 0.25 4.71 -9.30
CA SER A 108 0.54 3.63 -10.27
C SER A 108 1.62 4.01 -11.28
N GLU A 109 1.63 5.27 -11.71
CA GLU A 109 2.58 5.78 -12.70
C GLU A 109 3.97 6.04 -12.10
N ARG A 110 4.07 6.08 -10.78
CA ARG A 110 5.31 6.34 -10.05
C ARG A 110 5.98 5.07 -9.55
N CYS A 111 5.23 3.98 -9.43
CA CYS A 111 5.72 2.73 -8.85
C CYS A 111 5.98 1.68 -9.93
N LYS A 112 7.19 1.14 -9.98
CA LYS A 112 7.54 0.05 -10.90
C LYS A 112 6.95 -1.29 -10.51
N THR A 113 6.68 -1.48 -9.22
CA THR A 113 6.11 -2.71 -8.67
C THR A 113 4.95 -2.37 -7.76
N ILE A 114 3.83 -3.06 -7.94
CA ILE A 114 2.67 -3.00 -7.05
C ILE A 114 2.33 -4.44 -6.67
N LEU A 115 2.42 -4.75 -5.37
CA LEU A 115 2.06 -6.03 -4.80
C LEU A 115 0.90 -5.83 -3.82
N ILE A 116 -0.24 -6.41 -4.15
CA ILE A 116 -1.47 -6.39 -3.36
C ILE A 116 -1.75 -7.82 -2.92
N SER A 117 -2.09 -8.02 -1.63
CA SER A 117 -2.26 -9.37 -1.06
C SER A 117 -3.31 -10.19 -1.80
N TRP A 118 -4.47 -9.62 -2.11
CA TRP A 118 -5.53 -10.37 -2.79
C TRP A 118 -5.21 -10.70 -4.25
N ASP A 119 -4.36 -9.91 -4.92
CA ASP A 119 -3.88 -10.25 -6.27
C ASP A 119 -2.91 -11.44 -6.29
N CYS A 120 -2.16 -11.60 -5.23
CA CYS A 120 -1.08 -12.60 -5.18
C CYS A 120 -1.39 -13.81 -4.31
N GLY A 121 -2.44 -13.76 -3.50
CA GLY A 121 -2.82 -14.84 -2.58
C GLY A 121 -1.92 -14.97 -1.34
N TYR A 122 -1.06 -13.98 -1.09
CA TYR A 122 -0.21 -13.91 0.11
C TYR A 122 -0.34 -12.55 0.76
N GLU A 123 -0.28 -12.50 2.08
CA GLU A 123 -0.38 -11.27 2.86
C GLU A 123 0.83 -11.06 3.77
N LYS A 124 1.11 -9.81 4.15
CA LYS A 124 2.03 -9.51 5.25
C LYS A 124 1.40 -9.98 6.57
N PRO A 125 2.17 -10.60 7.48
CA PRO A 125 3.63 -10.73 7.45
C PRO A 125 4.14 -12.08 6.91
N SER A 126 3.43 -12.76 6.00
CA SER A 126 3.84 -14.09 5.52
C SER A 126 5.18 -14.06 4.77
N LYS A 127 5.92 -15.17 4.87
CA LYS A 127 7.17 -15.39 4.16
C LYS A 127 7.00 -15.23 2.65
N GLU A 128 5.95 -15.85 2.11
CA GLU A 128 5.65 -15.90 0.69
C GLU A 128 5.44 -14.51 0.10
N PHE A 129 4.85 -13.60 0.88
CA PHE A 129 4.65 -12.22 0.46
C PHE A 129 5.99 -11.50 0.24
N TYR A 130 6.93 -11.60 1.22
CA TYR A 130 8.23 -10.92 1.10
C TYR A 130 9.12 -11.55 0.03
N GLU A 131 9.14 -12.87 -0.10
CA GLU A 131 9.87 -13.56 -1.18
C GLU A 131 9.35 -13.11 -2.56
N LEU A 132 8.02 -13.00 -2.72
CA LEU A 132 7.41 -12.53 -3.95
C LEU A 132 7.71 -11.03 -4.20
N LEU A 133 7.67 -10.19 -3.17
CA LEU A 133 8.03 -8.77 -3.27
C LEU A 133 9.46 -8.59 -3.78
N ILE A 134 10.43 -9.26 -3.16
CA ILE A 134 11.84 -9.22 -3.56
C ILE A 134 12.00 -9.69 -5.01
N LYS A 135 11.36 -10.81 -5.36
CA LYS A 135 11.38 -11.36 -6.72
C LYS A 135 10.82 -10.39 -7.76
N ARG A 136 9.73 -9.67 -7.46
CA ARG A 136 9.12 -8.72 -8.41
C ARG A 136 9.90 -7.43 -8.55
N ILE A 137 10.58 -6.97 -7.51
CA ILE A 137 11.40 -5.77 -7.53
C ILE A 137 12.70 -5.99 -8.31
N TRP A 138 13.22 -7.21 -8.40
CA TRP A 138 14.46 -7.56 -9.11
C TRP A 138 15.73 -6.90 -8.57
N HIS A 139 15.75 -6.53 -7.30
CA HIS A 139 16.93 -6.09 -6.57
C HIS A 139 17.23 -7.07 -5.43
N ASN A 140 18.48 -7.03 -4.91
CA ASN A 140 18.79 -7.79 -3.71
C ASN A 140 17.96 -7.24 -2.54
N ALA A 141 17.61 -8.11 -1.57
CA ALA A 141 16.78 -7.70 -0.43
C ALA A 141 17.39 -6.50 0.32
N GLU A 142 18.71 -6.47 0.52
CA GLU A 142 19.44 -5.38 1.18
C GLU A 142 19.43 -4.04 0.42
N GLU A 143 19.03 -4.04 -0.85
CA GLU A 143 18.87 -2.85 -1.70
C GLU A 143 17.43 -2.31 -1.70
N ILE A 144 16.52 -2.96 -0.97
CA ILE A 144 15.12 -2.57 -0.82
C ILE A 144 14.91 -1.99 0.58
N LEU A 145 14.35 -0.79 0.65
CA LEU A 145 13.89 -0.16 1.88
C LEU A 145 12.37 -0.33 1.97
N PHE A 146 11.92 -1.15 2.92
CA PHE A 146 10.51 -1.36 3.20
C PHE A 146 10.02 -0.43 4.30
N ILE A 147 8.82 0.14 4.15
CA ILE A 147 8.25 1.10 5.08
C ILE A 147 6.82 0.70 5.42
N ASP A 148 6.54 0.52 6.69
CA ASP A 148 5.25 0.04 7.20
C ASP A 148 4.98 0.65 8.59
N ASP A 149 3.72 0.81 8.98
CA ASP A 149 3.31 1.30 10.29
C ASP A 149 2.98 0.16 11.29
N GLN A 150 3.23 -1.09 10.89
CA GLN A 150 3.08 -2.27 11.76
C GLN A 150 4.44 -2.89 12.07
N GLU A 151 4.75 -3.00 13.35
CA GLU A 151 6.04 -3.49 13.83
C GLU A 151 6.31 -4.94 13.39
N GLU A 152 5.27 -5.79 13.38
CA GLU A 152 5.38 -7.18 12.94
C GLU A 152 5.80 -7.28 11.46
N ASN A 153 5.26 -6.42 10.59
CA ASN A 153 5.66 -6.37 9.20
C ASN A 153 7.12 -5.96 9.03
N ILE A 154 7.59 -5.01 9.84
CA ILE A 154 8.98 -4.55 9.86
C ILE A 154 9.92 -5.68 10.28
N GLN A 155 9.63 -6.36 11.41
CA GLN A 155 10.45 -7.47 11.90
C GLN A 155 10.57 -8.59 10.87
N ASN A 156 9.46 -8.93 10.21
CA ASN A 156 9.49 -9.94 9.16
C ASN A 156 10.25 -9.48 7.91
N ALA A 157 10.07 -8.23 7.45
CA ALA A 157 10.86 -7.70 6.34
C ALA A 157 12.37 -7.79 6.60
N GLU A 158 12.82 -7.44 7.80
CA GLU A 158 14.22 -7.55 8.22
C GLU A 158 14.72 -9.00 8.24
N ASN A 159 13.87 -9.97 8.68
CA ASN A 159 14.20 -11.40 8.65
C ASN A 159 14.45 -11.92 7.22
N PHE A 160 13.85 -11.28 6.20
CA PHE A 160 14.09 -11.57 4.78
C PHE A 160 15.20 -10.73 4.16
N GLY A 161 15.93 -9.96 4.98
CA GLY A 161 17.10 -9.18 4.57
C GLY A 161 16.79 -7.82 3.98
N LEU A 162 15.53 -7.37 3.97
CA LEU A 162 15.21 -6.00 3.58
C LEU A 162 15.74 -5.02 4.64
N LYS A 163 16.04 -3.80 4.20
CA LYS A 163 16.14 -2.68 5.13
C LYS A 163 14.73 -2.20 5.44
N ALA A 164 14.46 -1.82 6.70
CA ALA A 164 13.10 -1.45 7.05
C ALA A 164 13.03 -0.18 7.91
N ILE A 165 11.92 0.54 7.81
CA ILE A 165 11.57 1.69 8.66
C ILE A 165 10.18 1.44 9.24
N TYR A 166 10.11 1.34 10.57
CA TYR A 166 8.85 1.43 11.29
C TYR A 166 8.37 2.89 11.26
N TYR A 167 7.32 3.16 10.50
CA TYR A 167 6.80 4.51 10.32
C TYR A 167 5.82 4.89 11.42
N GLN A 168 6.06 6.04 12.04
CA GLN A 168 5.16 6.62 13.05
C GLN A 168 4.46 7.84 12.47
N LYS A 169 3.12 7.84 12.55
CA LYS A 169 2.23 8.87 11.93
C LYS A 169 2.48 10.32 12.40
N ASN A 170 3.24 10.51 13.47
CA ASN A 170 3.61 11.83 14.02
C ASN A 170 4.88 12.43 13.37
N THR A 171 5.47 11.75 12.40
CA THR A 171 6.66 12.22 11.67
C THR A 171 6.34 12.54 10.21
N ILE A 172 7.20 13.34 9.57
CA ILE A 172 7.10 13.61 8.13
C ILE A 172 7.78 12.44 7.40
N LEU A 173 7.02 11.72 6.57
CA LEU A 173 7.48 10.47 5.94
C LEU A 173 8.70 10.70 5.06
N SER A 174 8.69 11.73 4.20
CA SER A 174 9.84 12.03 3.34
C SER A 174 11.11 12.38 4.13
N GLU A 175 10.99 13.13 5.24
CA GLU A 175 12.14 13.46 6.09
C GLU A 175 12.70 12.23 6.79
N THR A 176 11.83 11.34 7.27
CA THR A 176 12.22 10.07 7.88
C THR A 176 13.03 9.22 6.90
N ILE A 177 12.55 9.09 5.67
CA ILE A 177 13.23 8.35 4.60
C ILE A 177 14.57 8.98 4.24
N LEU A 178 14.59 10.30 3.98
CA LEU A 178 15.80 11.01 3.59
C LEU A 178 16.87 10.99 4.69
N SER A 179 16.45 11.07 5.96
CA SER A 179 17.35 10.92 7.11
C SER A 179 17.94 9.52 7.18
N TYR A 180 17.14 8.48 6.96
CA TYR A 180 17.61 7.10 6.93
C TYR A 180 18.63 6.87 5.81
N LEU A 181 18.28 7.25 4.58
CA LEU A 181 19.16 7.09 3.41
C LEU A 181 20.52 7.78 3.60
N SER A 182 20.54 8.98 4.17
CA SER A 182 21.78 9.72 4.42
C SER A 182 22.69 9.13 5.50
N LYS A 183 22.22 8.20 6.31
CA LYS A 183 23.01 7.51 7.35
C LYS A 183 23.68 6.24 6.85
N ILE A 184 23.18 5.70 5.73
CA ILE A 184 23.65 4.43 5.16
C ILE A 184 24.47 4.61 3.88
N GLU A 185 24.67 5.87 3.43
CA GLU A 185 25.66 6.27 2.42
C GLU A 185 27.06 6.24 2.99
#